data_5d6f5268137c69c7ff358729225a5dfb
#
_entry.id   5d6f5268137c69c7ff358729225a5dfb
#
_cell.length_a   1.000
_cell.length_b   1.000
_cell.length_c   1.000
_cell.angle_alpha   90.00
_cell.angle_beta   90.00
_cell.angle_gamma   90.00
#
_symmetry.space_group_name_H-M   'P 1'
#
loop_
_entity.id
_entity.type
_entity.pdbx_description
1 polymer ?
#
loop_
_entity_poly.entity_id
_entity_poly.type
_entity_poly.pdbx_seq_one_letter_code
_entity_poly.pdbx_strand_id
1 'polypeptide(L)'
;MSDRVIRVLVAEDQSLVRGALRALLDLEPDIEVVAEVGRGDQVLAAAREHAPDVALLDIEMPGRDGIEAARELAAELPAVRAVVLTTFGRPGFLRRAMEVGAAGFLVKDAPVAELATAIRAVVAGERVIDRDLAAAALAIGATPLSAREADVLREAADGATVADIARRLFLSEGTVRNYLSSAIGKTGARTRVEAARVAADKGWL
;
A
#
# COMPACT_ATOMS: atom_id res chain seq x y z
N MET A 1 -8.97 -28.70 -15.11
CA MET A 1 -8.47 -27.31 -15.02
C MET A 1 -9.66 -26.43 -15.29
N SER A 2 -9.98 -25.51 -14.43
CA SER A 2 -11.21 -24.69 -14.53
C SER A 2 -11.06 -23.71 -15.69
N ASP A 3 -11.98 -23.79 -16.68
CA ASP A 3 -12.10 -22.81 -17.80
C ASP A 3 -12.61 -21.43 -17.34
N ARG A 4 -12.42 -21.08 -16.08
CA ARG A 4 -12.91 -19.81 -15.54
C ARG A 4 -11.90 -18.71 -15.81
N VAL A 5 -12.29 -17.72 -16.57
CA VAL A 5 -11.54 -16.48 -16.79
C VAL A 5 -11.42 -15.70 -15.47
N ILE A 6 -10.21 -15.31 -15.12
CA ILE A 6 -9.92 -14.48 -13.95
C ILE A 6 -10.23 -13.01 -14.28
N ARG A 7 -11.11 -12.42 -13.50
CA ARG A 7 -11.55 -11.04 -13.67
C ARG A 7 -10.68 -10.08 -12.86
N VAL A 8 -10.06 -9.11 -13.51
CA VAL A 8 -9.10 -8.20 -12.89
C VAL A 8 -9.58 -6.76 -12.96
N LEU A 9 -9.55 -6.04 -11.84
CA LEU A 9 -9.65 -4.60 -11.76
C LEU A 9 -8.25 -4.02 -11.68
N VAL A 10 -7.95 -2.99 -12.50
CA VAL A 10 -6.67 -2.26 -12.48
C VAL A 10 -6.90 -0.85 -11.94
N ALA A 11 -6.24 -0.52 -10.83
CA ALA A 11 -6.23 0.80 -10.22
C ALA A 11 -4.83 1.41 -10.28
N GLU A 12 -4.67 2.44 -11.10
CA GLU A 12 -3.38 3.05 -11.44
C GLU A 12 -3.62 4.49 -11.90
N ASP A 13 -2.98 5.48 -11.30
CA ASP A 13 -3.21 6.89 -11.63
C ASP A 13 -2.57 7.29 -12.96
N GLN A 14 -1.44 6.69 -13.32
CA GLN A 14 -0.72 6.97 -14.57
C GLN A 14 -1.40 6.24 -15.74
N SER A 15 -2.06 7.00 -16.62
CA SER A 15 -2.83 6.45 -17.75
C SER A 15 -2.00 5.57 -18.69
N LEU A 16 -0.72 5.90 -18.89
CA LEU A 16 0.20 5.10 -19.72
C LEU A 16 0.49 3.74 -19.10
N VAL A 17 0.76 3.72 -17.79
CA VAL A 17 1.04 2.47 -17.04
C VAL A 17 -0.21 1.61 -16.98
N ARG A 18 -1.37 2.22 -16.68
CA ARG A 18 -2.67 1.54 -16.66
C ARG A 18 -3.00 0.88 -17.99
N GLY A 19 -2.82 1.63 -19.10
CA GLY A 19 -3.01 1.09 -20.47
C GLY A 19 -2.03 -0.02 -20.81
N ALA A 20 -0.78 0.09 -20.37
CA ALA A 20 0.22 -0.98 -20.57
C ALA A 20 -0.14 -2.25 -19.78
N LEU A 21 -0.52 -2.12 -18.51
CA LEU A 21 -0.96 -3.26 -17.68
C LEU A 21 -2.17 -3.96 -18.33
N ARG A 22 -3.16 -3.21 -18.79
CA ARG A 22 -4.29 -3.78 -19.52
C ARG A 22 -3.83 -4.55 -20.76
N ALA A 23 -3.09 -3.89 -21.66
CA ALA A 23 -2.66 -4.51 -22.91
C ALA A 23 -1.84 -5.80 -22.69
N LEU A 24 -1.06 -5.85 -21.62
CA LEU A 24 -0.26 -7.00 -21.25
C LEU A 24 -1.09 -8.13 -20.66
N LEU A 25 -2.09 -7.82 -19.82
CA LEU A 25 -3.00 -8.82 -19.27
C LEU A 25 -3.96 -9.37 -20.33
N ASP A 26 -4.37 -8.56 -21.30
CA ASP A 26 -5.22 -8.98 -22.43
C ASP A 26 -4.52 -10.00 -23.35
N LEU A 27 -3.18 -10.18 -23.24
CA LEU A 27 -2.46 -11.27 -23.93
C LEU A 27 -2.63 -12.64 -23.26
N GLU A 28 -3.06 -12.68 -22.02
CA GLU A 28 -3.27 -13.91 -21.26
C GLU A 28 -4.69 -14.45 -21.51
N PRO A 29 -4.85 -15.66 -22.04
CA PRO A 29 -6.15 -16.16 -22.49
C PRO A 29 -7.15 -16.44 -21.35
N ASP A 30 -6.67 -16.52 -20.11
CA ASP A 30 -7.42 -16.82 -18.91
C ASP A 30 -7.58 -15.61 -17.96
N ILE A 31 -7.18 -14.39 -18.40
CA ILE A 31 -7.29 -13.14 -17.62
C ILE A 31 -8.07 -12.10 -18.43
N GLU A 32 -9.01 -11.41 -17.79
CA GLU A 32 -9.81 -10.33 -18.37
C GLU A 32 -9.75 -9.10 -17.47
N VAL A 33 -9.35 -7.95 -18.01
CA VAL A 33 -9.45 -6.67 -17.31
C VAL A 33 -10.88 -6.13 -17.43
N VAL A 34 -11.64 -6.26 -16.34
CA VAL A 34 -13.06 -5.92 -16.30
C VAL A 34 -13.34 -4.46 -15.91
N ALA A 35 -12.37 -3.82 -15.24
CA ALA A 35 -12.48 -2.41 -14.85
C ALA A 35 -11.11 -1.75 -14.73
N GLU A 36 -11.09 -0.45 -15.01
CA GLU A 36 -9.91 0.41 -14.85
C GLU A 36 -10.31 1.68 -14.11
N VAL A 37 -9.55 2.07 -13.08
CA VAL A 37 -9.75 3.32 -12.34
C VAL A 37 -8.43 4.04 -12.15
N GLY A 38 -8.47 5.38 -12.11
CA GLY A 38 -7.28 6.23 -11.92
C GLY A 38 -7.16 6.81 -10.50
N ARG A 39 -8.03 6.38 -9.58
CA ARG A 39 -8.12 6.95 -8.22
C ARG A 39 -8.49 5.86 -7.23
N GLY A 40 -7.87 5.89 -6.06
CA GLY A 40 -8.14 4.89 -5.02
C GLY A 40 -9.55 4.95 -4.42
N ASP A 41 -10.17 6.14 -4.40
CA ASP A 41 -11.56 6.32 -3.93
C ASP A 41 -12.63 5.76 -4.89
N GLN A 42 -12.25 5.36 -6.10
CA GLN A 42 -13.13 4.71 -7.08
C GLN A 42 -13.09 3.18 -7.01
N VAL A 43 -12.08 2.60 -6.37
CA VAL A 43 -11.81 1.15 -6.37
C VAL A 43 -12.99 0.34 -5.84
N LEU A 44 -13.53 0.70 -4.68
CA LEU A 44 -14.62 -0.05 -4.06
C LEU A 44 -15.89 -0.04 -4.90
N ALA A 45 -16.24 1.12 -5.48
CA ALA A 45 -17.42 1.25 -6.36
C ALA A 45 -17.26 0.38 -7.61
N ALA A 46 -16.10 0.45 -8.28
CA ALA A 46 -15.81 -0.36 -9.46
C ALA A 46 -15.79 -1.87 -9.13
N ALA A 47 -15.25 -2.24 -7.96
CA ALA A 47 -15.24 -3.64 -7.53
C ALA A 47 -16.66 -4.18 -7.26
N ARG A 48 -17.57 -3.36 -6.72
CA ARG A 48 -18.97 -3.74 -6.55
C ARG A 48 -19.72 -3.91 -7.89
N GLU A 49 -19.45 -3.04 -8.84
CA GLU A 49 -20.10 -3.05 -10.15
C GLU A 49 -19.62 -4.21 -11.02
N HIS A 50 -18.30 -4.43 -11.05
CA HIS A 50 -17.69 -5.38 -11.98
C HIS A 50 -17.35 -6.74 -11.37
N ALA A 51 -17.49 -6.93 -10.04
CA ALA A 51 -17.21 -8.17 -9.33
C ALA A 51 -15.90 -8.85 -9.78
N PRO A 52 -14.72 -8.20 -9.64
CA PRO A 52 -13.44 -8.79 -10.00
C PRO A 52 -13.03 -9.88 -9.01
N ASP A 53 -12.23 -10.84 -9.46
CA ASP A 53 -11.56 -11.82 -8.59
C ASP A 53 -10.32 -11.21 -7.92
N VAL A 54 -9.61 -10.34 -8.67
CA VAL A 54 -8.37 -9.68 -8.23
C VAL A 54 -8.44 -8.18 -8.50
N ALA A 55 -7.97 -7.37 -7.55
CA ALA A 55 -7.74 -5.95 -7.74
C ALA A 55 -6.23 -5.67 -7.69
N LEU A 56 -5.66 -5.18 -8.78
CA LEU A 56 -4.29 -4.67 -8.86
C LEU A 56 -4.31 -3.20 -8.46
N LEU A 57 -3.60 -2.85 -7.40
CA LEU A 57 -3.67 -1.53 -6.78
C LEU A 57 -2.30 -0.87 -6.74
N ASP A 58 -2.12 0.23 -7.46
CA ASP A 58 -0.98 1.10 -7.22
C ASP A 58 -1.07 1.73 -5.83
N ILE A 59 0.08 1.94 -5.17
CA ILE A 59 0.12 2.59 -3.86
C ILE A 59 -0.19 4.09 -3.99
N GLU A 60 0.49 4.77 -4.91
CA GLU A 60 0.46 6.23 -5.02
C GLU A 60 -0.69 6.70 -5.92
N MET A 61 -1.92 6.70 -5.40
CA MET A 61 -3.10 7.17 -6.12
C MET A 61 -3.76 8.38 -5.46
N PRO A 62 -4.35 9.30 -6.24
CA PRO A 62 -5.14 10.40 -5.69
C PRO A 62 -6.43 9.90 -5.03
N GLY A 63 -6.91 10.69 -4.06
CA GLY A 63 -8.14 10.42 -3.30
C GLY A 63 -7.93 9.46 -2.15
N ARG A 64 -7.36 8.29 -2.41
CA ARG A 64 -7.04 7.26 -1.42
C ARG A 64 -5.84 6.45 -1.89
N ASP A 65 -4.92 6.09 -0.99
CA ASP A 65 -3.79 5.23 -1.36
C ASP A 65 -4.26 3.78 -1.61
N GLY A 66 -3.45 3.01 -2.36
CA GLY A 66 -3.82 1.63 -2.71
C GLY A 66 -3.88 0.67 -1.52
N ILE A 67 -3.18 0.95 -0.43
CA ILE A 67 -3.23 0.14 0.80
C ILE A 67 -4.54 0.40 1.55
N GLU A 68 -5.01 1.65 1.56
CA GLU A 68 -6.31 2.00 2.11
C GLU A 68 -7.45 1.40 1.27
N ALA A 69 -7.33 1.43 -0.06
CA ALA A 69 -8.27 0.77 -0.96
C ALA A 69 -8.30 -0.76 -0.72
N ALA A 70 -7.13 -1.40 -0.51
CA ALA A 70 -7.04 -2.81 -0.15
C ALA A 70 -7.73 -3.12 1.18
N ARG A 71 -7.59 -2.24 2.19
CA ARG A 71 -8.28 -2.37 3.48
C ARG A 71 -9.80 -2.35 3.32
N GLU A 72 -10.32 -1.42 2.51
CA GLU A 72 -11.77 -1.35 2.25
C GLU A 72 -12.28 -2.57 1.51
N LEU A 73 -11.55 -3.05 0.49
CA LEU A 73 -11.91 -4.28 -0.19
C LEU A 73 -11.94 -5.47 0.77
N ALA A 74 -10.93 -5.60 1.64
CA ALA A 74 -10.89 -6.68 2.61
C ALA A 74 -12.06 -6.65 3.61
N ALA A 75 -12.52 -5.45 3.99
CA ALA A 75 -13.65 -5.27 4.91
C ALA A 75 -15.01 -5.50 4.25
N GLU A 76 -15.21 -5.03 3.02
CA GLU A 76 -16.52 -4.99 2.38
C GLU A 76 -16.73 -6.04 1.28
N LEU A 77 -15.66 -6.48 0.63
CA LEU A 77 -15.67 -7.45 -0.47
C LEU A 77 -14.54 -8.48 -0.27
N PRO A 78 -14.55 -9.30 0.79
CA PRO A 78 -13.43 -10.19 1.14
C PRO A 78 -13.16 -11.30 0.10
N ALA A 79 -14.05 -11.48 -0.86
CA ALA A 79 -13.84 -12.38 -2.00
C ALA A 79 -12.86 -11.80 -3.03
N VAL A 80 -12.72 -10.46 -3.10
CA VAL A 80 -11.80 -9.78 -4.01
C VAL A 80 -10.40 -9.81 -3.42
N ARG A 81 -9.44 -10.36 -4.14
CA ARG A 81 -8.04 -10.47 -3.72
C ARG A 81 -7.28 -9.21 -4.11
N ALA A 82 -6.81 -8.44 -3.14
CA ALA A 82 -6.01 -7.25 -3.39
C ALA A 82 -4.54 -7.62 -3.61
N VAL A 83 -3.95 -7.18 -4.72
CA VAL A 83 -2.53 -7.24 -5.03
C VAL A 83 -2.02 -5.80 -5.16
N VAL A 84 -1.09 -5.42 -4.30
CA VAL A 84 -0.51 -4.08 -4.29
C VAL A 84 0.70 -4.04 -5.23
N LEU A 85 0.74 -3.03 -6.09
CA LEU A 85 1.84 -2.76 -7.01
C LEU A 85 2.62 -1.52 -6.54
N THR A 86 3.94 -1.54 -6.64
CA THR A 86 4.78 -0.39 -6.26
C THR A 86 5.94 -0.20 -7.24
N THR A 87 6.29 1.05 -7.51
CA THR A 87 7.52 1.39 -8.26
C THR A 87 8.76 1.27 -7.39
N PHE A 88 8.62 1.51 -6.08
CA PHE A 88 9.73 1.47 -5.13
C PHE A 88 9.40 0.51 -4.00
N GLY A 89 10.15 -0.57 -3.92
CA GLY A 89 10.01 -1.58 -2.88
C GLY A 89 10.36 -1.07 -1.48
N ARG A 90 9.58 -0.09 -0.95
CA ARG A 90 9.73 0.39 0.42
C ARG A 90 9.19 -0.67 1.38
N PRO A 91 10.03 -1.23 2.25
CA PRO A 91 9.62 -2.30 3.16
C PRO A 91 8.44 -1.95 4.07
N GLY A 92 8.25 -0.65 4.32
CA GLY A 92 7.13 -0.16 5.10
C GLY A 92 5.77 -0.37 4.43
N PHE A 93 5.71 -0.20 3.12
CA PHE A 93 4.49 -0.47 2.37
C PHE A 93 4.12 -1.95 2.39
N LEU A 94 5.11 -2.84 2.29
CA LEU A 94 4.87 -4.28 2.40
C LEU A 94 4.22 -4.63 3.74
N ARG A 95 4.76 -4.13 4.87
CA ARG A 95 4.18 -4.38 6.19
C ARG A 95 2.72 -3.91 6.26
N ARG A 96 2.45 -2.65 5.88
CA ARG A 96 1.09 -2.09 5.88
C ARG A 96 0.14 -2.89 4.98
N ALA A 97 0.59 -3.28 3.78
CA ALA A 97 -0.21 -4.09 2.87
C ALA A 97 -0.57 -5.46 3.48
N MET A 98 0.39 -6.10 4.14
CA MET A 98 0.14 -7.40 4.80
C MET A 98 -0.80 -7.27 6.01
N GLU A 99 -0.69 -6.19 6.79
CA GLU A 99 -1.57 -5.91 7.94
C GLU A 99 -3.03 -5.70 7.52
N VAL A 100 -3.28 -5.13 6.34
CA VAL A 100 -4.64 -4.96 5.80
C VAL A 100 -5.16 -6.18 5.04
N GLY A 101 -4.37 -7.27 4.96
CA GLY A 101 -4.77 -8.52 4.35
C GLY A 101 -4.58 -8.60 2.84
N ALA A 102 -3.70 -7.78 2.24
CA ALA A 102 -3.36 -7.92 0.84
C ALA A 102 -2.86 -9.34 0.53
N ALA A 103 -3.31 -9.89 -0.58
CA ALA A 103 -2.95 -11.23 -1.04
C ALA A 103 -1.62 -11.24 -1.82
N GLY A 104 -1.22 -10.08 -2.36
CA GLY A 104 0.05 -9.95 -3.06
C GLY A 104 0.69 -8.56 -2.89
N PHE A 105 2.02 -8.53 -3.04
CA PHE A 105 2.81 -7.29 -3.08
C PHE A 105 3.96 -7.46 -4.06
N LEU A 106 3.93 -6.69 -5.15
CA LEU A 106 4.85 -6.82 -6.29
C LEU A 106 5.44 -5.46 -6.66
N VAL A 107 6.63 -5.49 -7.27
CA VAL A 107 7.21 -4.30 -7.90
C VAL A 107 6.75 -4.19 -9.36
N LYS A 108 6.52 -2.96 -9.83
CA LYS A 108 6.02 -2.68 -11.20
C LYS A 108 7.06 -2.94 -12.29
N ASP A 109 8.33 -3.09 -11.94
CA ASP A 109 9.43 -3.42 -12.88
C ASP A 109 9.62 -4.93 -13.06
N ALA A 110 8.82 -5.76 -12.38
CA ALA A 110 8.82 -7.20 -12.59
C ALA A 110 8.35 -7.56 -14.02
N PRO A 111 8.90 -8.64 -14.61
CA PRO A 111 8.42 -9.13 -15.89
C PRO A 111 6.92 -9.44 -15.88
N VAL A 112 6.22 -9.11 -16.98
CA VAL A 112 4.75 -9.29 -17.07
C VAL A 112 4.29 -10.72 -16.82
N ALA A 113 5.08 -11.70 -17.28
CA ALA A 113 4.79 -13.11 -17.02
C ALA A 113 4.74 -13.44 -15.52
N GLU A 114 5.48 -12.70 -14.69
CA GLU A 114 5.43 -12.83 -13.23
C GLU A 114 4.14 -12.25 -12.66
N LEU A 115 3.63 -11.14 -13.22
CA LEU A 115 2.36 -10.56 -12.80
C LEU A 115 1.19 -11.51 -13.08
N ALA A 116 1.11 -12.09 -14.28
CA ALA A 116 0.08 -13.07 -14.62
C ALA A 116 0.16 -14.32 -13.73
N THR A 117 1.37 -14.80 -13.47
CA THR A 117 1.61 -15.92 -12.55
C THR A 117 1.17 -15.58 -11.13
N ALA A 118 1.47 -14.38 -10.66
CA ALA A 118 1.05 -13.90 -9.33
C ALA A 118 -0.48 -13.80 -9.21
N ILE A 119 -1.18 -13.29 -10.24
CA ILE A 119 -2.64 -13.25 -10.28
C ILE A 119 -3.24 -14.65 -10.13
N ARG A 120 -2.72 -15.63 -10.87
CA ARG A 120 -3.18 -17.02 -10.78
C ARG A 120 -2.96 -17.63 -9.39
N ALA A 121 -1.77 -17.40 -8.83
CA ALA A 121 -1.43 -17.89 -7.48
C ALA A 121 -2.34 -17.27 -6.40
N VAL A 122 -2.62 -15.97 -6.49
CA VAL A 122 -3.50 -15.26 -5.55
C VAL A 122 -4.95 -15.78 -5.64
N VAL A 123 -5.46 -16.07 -6.84
CA VAL A 123 -6.78 -16.70 -7.04
C VAL A 123 -6.81 -18.12 -6.47
N ALA A 124 -5.70 -18.84 -6.55
CA ALA A 124 -5.57 -20.17 -5.92
C ALA A 124 -5.47 -20.09 -4.37
N GLY A 125 -5.44 -18.91 -3.79
CA GLY A 125 -5.38 -18.68 -2.34
C GLY A 125 -3.96 -18.55 -1.78
N GLU A 126 -2.94 -18.50 -2.63
CA GLU A 126 -1.57 -18.28 -2.22
C GLU A 126 -1.31 -16.79 -1.92
N ARG A 127 -0.27 -16.51 -1.14
CA ARG A 127 0.26 -15.16 -0.97
C ARG A 127 1.51 -14.98 -1.81
N VAL A 128 1.53 -13.91 -2.59
CA VAL A 128 2.66 -13.61 -3.47
C VAL A 128 3.34 -12.33 -3.01
N ILE A 129 4.60 -12.46 -2.61
CA ILE A 129 5.43 -11.32 -2.17
C ILE A 129 6.76 -11.42 -2.93
N ASP A 130 7.19 -10.28 -3.46
CA ASP A 130 8.53 -10.18 -4.02
C ASP A 130 9.59 -10.57 -2.98
N ARG A 131 10.55 -11.41 -3.36
CA ARG A 131 11.52 -12.01 -2.44
C ARG A 131 12.48 -10.99 -1.84
N ASP A 132 12.92 -10.05 -2.65
CA ASP A 132 13.89 -9.02 -2.21
C ASP A 132 13.22 -8.05 -1.25
N LEU A 133 11.95 -7.71 -1.52
CA LEU A 133 11.13 -6.91 -0.61
C LEU A 133 10.84 -7.63 0.71
N ALA A 134 10.54 -8.92 0.66
CA ALA A 134 10.33 -9.70 1.87
C ALA A 134 11.60 -9.74 2.74
N ALA A 135 12.76 -9.96 2.12
CA ALA A 135 14.04 -9.94 2.81
C ALA A 135 14.36 -8.55 3.43
N ALA A 136 14.13 -7.47 2.67
CA ALA A 136 14.34 -6.11 3.14
C ALA A 136 13.39 -5.75 4.31
N ALA A 137 12.12 -6.16 4.26
CA ALA A 137 11.16 -5.94 5.33
C ALA A 137 11.54 -6.67 6.62
N LEU A 138 12.05 -7.90 6.51
CA LEU A 138 12.54 -8.67 7.65
C LEU A 138 13.78 -8.03 8.28
N ALA A 139 14.66 -7.43 7.49
CA ALA A 139 15.88 -6.77 7.97
C ALA A 139 15.61 -5.49 8.79
N ILE A 140 14.50 -4.80 8.55
CA ILE A 140 14.14 -3.55 9.26
C ILE A 140 13.74 -3.82 10.72
N GLY A 141 13.18 -4.98 11.02
CA GLY A 141 12.72 -5.33 12.37
C GLY A 141 11.48 -4.56 12.83
N ALA A 142 11.21 -4.61 14.15
CA ALA A 142 10.08 -3.92 14.76
C ALA A 142 10.31 -2.40 14.83
N THR A 143 9.21 -1.63 14.85
CA THR A 143 9.29 -0.18 15.03
C THR A 143 9.91 0.18 16.39
N PRO A 144 10.91 1.09 16.43
CA PRO A 144 11.44 1.60 17.70
C PRO A 144 10.54 2.69 18.30
N LEU A 145 9.54 3.16 17.53
CA LEU A 145 8.64 4.21 17.97
C LEU A 145 7.52 3.64 18.85
N SER A 146 7.18 4.34 19.92
CA SER A 146 5.93 4.09 20.63
C SER A 146 4.73 4.59 19.82
N ALA A 147 3.52 4.10 20.14
CA ALA A 147 2.30 4.55 19.49
C ALA A 147 2.14 6.09 19.52
N ARG A 148 2.45 6.72 20.67
CA ARG A 148 2.37 8.18 20.82
C ARG A 148 3.41 8.94 20.03
N GLU A 149 4.62 8.42 19.90
CA GLU A 149 5.65 9.00 19.03
C GLU A 149 5.25 8.91 17.57
N ALA A 150 4.68 7.78 17.15
CA ALA A 150 4.16 7.59 15.80
C ALA A 150 2.99 8.56 15.50
N ASP A 151 2.03 8.71 16.42
CA ASP A 151 0.90 9.65 16.26
C ASP A 151 1.40 11.08 16.06
N VAL A 152 2.31 11.54 16.94
CA VAL A 152 2.88 12.88 16.87
C VAL A 152 3.69 13.08 15.58
N LEU A 153 4.39 12.06 15.13
CA LEU A 153 5.22 12.14 13.94
C LEU A 153 4.40 12.15 12.66
N ARG A 154 3.25 11.44 12.60
CA ARG A 154 2.28 11.53 11.48
C ARG A 154 1.76 12.95 11.31
N GLU A 155 1.30 13.56 12.39
CA GLU A 155 0.83 14.96 12.35
C GLU A 155 1.93 15.95 11.94
N ALA A 156 3.18 15.65 12.28
CA ALA A 156 4.32 16.47 11.89
C ALA A 156 4.72 16.33 10.42
N ALA A 157 4.38 15.22 9.76
CA ALA A 157 4.69 14.97 8.36
C ALA A 157 4.05 16.01 7.44
N ASP A 158 2.82 16.43 7.74
CA ASP A 158 2.05 17.42 6.98
C ASP A 158 2.44 18.89 7.27
N GLY A 159 3.52 19.08 8.01
CA GLY A 159 4.02 20.43 8.33
C GLY A 159 3.30 21.13 9.47
N ALA A 160 2.43 20.43 10.23
CA ALA A 160 1.70 21.01 11.36
C ALA A 160 2.65 21.61 12.42
N THR A 161 2.25 22.71 13.03
CA THR A 161 3.00 23.33 14.12
C THR A 161 2.87 22.49 15.41
N VAL A 162 3.81 22.67 16.35
CA VAL A 162 3.73 21.99 17.66
C VAL A 162 2.41 22.30 18.37
N ALA A 163 1.92 23.53 18.26
CA ALA A 163 0.65 23.96 18.85
C ALA A 163 -0.56 23.26 18.18
N ASP A 164 -0.53 23.07 16.85
CA ASP A 164 -1.58 22.36 16.12
C ASP A 164 -1.61 20.88 16.48
N ILE A 165 -0.44 20.22 16.52
CA ILE A 165 -0.30 18.83 16.95
C ILE A 165 -0.83 18.66 18.38
N ALA A 166 -0.43 19.54 19.30
CA ALA A 166 -0.87 19.50 20.69
C ALA A 166 -2.40 19.57 20.81
N ARG A 167 -3.02 20.47 20.02
CA ARG A 167 -4.48 20.60 19.97
C ARG A 167 -5.17 19.36 19.42
N ARG A 168 -4.69 18.83 18.28
CA ARG A 168 -5.28 17.66 17.60
C ARG A 168 -5.20 16.39 18.44
N LEU A 169 -4.06 16.19 19.12
CA LEU A 169 -3.81 14.98 19.91
C LEU A 169 -4.17 15.12 21.40
N PHE A 170 -4.73 16.28 21.80
CA PHE A 170 -5.06 16.59 23.20
C PHE A 170 -3.86 16.46 24.14
N LEU A 171 -2.70 17.01 23.73
CA LEU A 171 -1.45 17.01 24.47
C LEU A 171 -0.99 18.43 24.82
N SER A 172 -0.05 18.56 25.77
CA SER A 172 0.67 19.80 25.95
C SER A 172 1.74 19.98 24.87
N GLU A 173 2.07 21.24 24.50
CA GLU A 173 3.17 21.49 23.57
C GLU A 173 4.52 20.94 24.05
N GLY A 174 4.76 20.95 25.37
CA GLY A 174 5.95 20.36 25.96
C GLY A 174 6.02 18.84 25.71
N THR A 175 4.89 18.16 25.86
CA THR A 175 4.77 16.72 25.59
C THR A 175 5.02 16.42 24.12
N VAL A 176 4.47 17.23 23.19
CA VAL A 176 4.70 17.08 21.75
C VAL A 176 6.19 17.26 21.41
N ARG A 177 6.85 18.30 21.97
CA ARG A 177 8.31 18.50 21.76
C ARG A 177 9.13 17.29 22.23
N ASN A 178 8.77 16.72 23.37
CA ASN A 178 9.46 15.53 23.92
C ASN A 178 9.28 14.31 22.99
N TYR A 179 8.06 14.03 22.50
CA TYR A 179 7.82 12.95 21.57
C TYR A 179 8.55 13.15 20.24
N LEU A 180 8.55 14.38 19.69
CA LEU A 180 9.30 14.69 18.47
C LEU A 180 10.81 14.49 18.67
N SER A 181 11.37 14.96 19.78
CA SER A 181 12.80 14.80 20.07
C SER A 181 13.18 13.32 20.20
N SER A 182 12.36 12.54 20.90
CA SER A 182 12.56 11.09 21.05
C SER A 182 12.46 10.37 19.70
N ALA A 183 11.44 10.68 18.88
CA ALA A 183 11.25 10.09 17.56
C ALA A 183 12.41 10.42 16.61
N ILE A 184 12.89 11.67 16.61
CA ILE A 184 14.08 12.10 15.84
C ILE A 184 15.30 11.26 16.25
N GLY A 185 15.54 11.09 17.54
CA GLY A 185 16.65 10.28 18.03
C GLY A 185 16.53 8.80 17.62
N LYS A 186 15.35 8.21 17.73
CA LYS A 186 15.08 6.80 17.38
C LYS A 186 15.17 6.52 15.87
N THR A 187 14.84 7.49 15.06
CA THR A 187 14.93 7.38 13.59
C THR A 187 16.32 7.68 13.04
N GLY A 188 17.19 8.29 13.85
CA GLY A 188 18.51 8.77 13.44
C GLY A 188 18.44 9.99 12.51
N ALA A 189 17.29 10.66 12.44
CA ALA A 189 17.06 11.83 11.61
C ALA A 189 17.61 13.12 12.26
N ARG A 190 17.72 14.18 11.47
CA ARG A 190 18.14 15.51 11.94
C ARG A 190 16.96 16.45 12.20
N THR A 191 15.83 16.20 11.53
CA THR A 191 14.63 17.03 11.61
C THR A 191 13.38 16.17 11.78
N ARG A 192 12.28 16.77 12.27
CA ARG A 192 10.99 16.08 12.40
C ARG A 192 10.42 15.61 11.05
N VAL A 193 10.66 16.39 9.97
CA VAL A 193 10.20 16.02 8.62
C VAL A 193 11.00 14.85 8.08
N GLU A 194 12.31 14.84 8.27
CA GLU A 194 13.16 13.71 7.92
C GLU A 194 12.82 12.47 8.74
N ALA A 195 12.54 12.62 10.05
CA ALA A 195 12.11 11.54 10.93
C ALA A 195 10.78 10.92 10.45
N ALA A 196 9.81 11.75 10.06
CA ALA A 196 8.55 11.29 9.51
C ALA A 196 8.75 10.49 8.21
N ARG A 197 9.59 11.00 7.30
CA ARG A 197 9.92 10.31 6.06
C ARG A 197 10.60 8.96 6.30
N VAL A 198 11.65 8.93 7.14
CA VAL A 198 12.35 7.69 7.49
C VAL A 198 11.40 6.68 8.14
N ALA A 199 10.52 7.14 9.02
CA ALA A 199 9.56 6.27 9.68
C ALA A 199 8.50 5.73 8.71
N ALA A 200 8.02 6.55 7.77
CA ALA A 200 7.10 6.11 6.73
C ALA A 200 7.76 5.10 5.77
N ASP A 201 8.98 5.38 5.29
CA ASP A 201 9.73 4.50 4.40
C ASP A 201 9.99 3.11 5.04
N LYS A 202 10.14 3.06 6.37
CA LYS A 202 10.34 1.82 7.13
C LYS A 202 9.03 1.18 7.62
N GLY A 203 7.87 1.81 7.40
CA GLY A 203 6.57 1.34 7.88
C GLY A 203 6.43 1.39 9.40
N TRP A 204 7.01 2.38 10.02
CA TRP A 204 6.88 2.65 11.44
C TRP A 204 5.75 3.64 11.77
N LEU A 205 5.14 4.25 10.71
CA LEU A 205 3.98 5.15 10.79
C LEU A 205 2.73 4.51 10.19
#